data_c3807e6929b5cb089e6bfd0439981430
#
_entry.id   c3807e6929b5cb089e6bfd0439981430
#
_cell.length_a   1.000
_cell.length_b   1.000
_cell.length_c   1.000
_cell.angle_alpha   90.00
_cell.angle_beta   90.00
_cell.angle_gamma   90.00
#
_symmetry.space_group_name_H-M   'P 1'
#
loop_
_entity.id
_entity.type
_entity.pdbx_description
1 polymer ?
#
loop_
_entity_poly.entity_id
_entity_poly.type
_entity_poly.pdbx_seq_one_letter_code
_entity_poly.pdbx_strand_id
1 'polypeptide(L)'
;ALGKAFYPLMSDGGALLTLSYLGAERALPGYNVMGPAKASLEASVRYMAAELGPRGIRVNGVSAGPIKTLAAAGISGFRDMLNATSEASPLRRNVEPVEVGNTAAFLCSDLASGITGEIIYVDAGYHIQGMPGAESRSP
;
A
#
# COMPACT_ATOMS: atom_id res chain seq x y z
N ALA A 1 7.71 -8.70 -14.36
CA ALA A 1 7.54 -8.61 -15.81
C ALA A 1 7.48 -7.15 -16.28
N LEU A 2 6.51 -6.33 -15.79
CA LEU A 2 6.33 -4.93 -16.23
C LEU A 2 7.59 -4.06 -15.97
N GLY A 3 8.19 -4.12 -14.80
CA GLY A 3 9.42 -3.37 -14.50
C GLY A 3 10.52 -3.65 -15.52
N LYS A 4 10.74 -4.92 -15.86
CA LYS A 4 11.74 -5.32 -16.87
C LYS A 4 11.41 -4.76 -18.27
N ALA A 5 10.13 -4.63 -18.61
CA ALA A 5 9.72 -4.13 -19.91
C ALA A 5 9.84 -2.59 -20.01
N PHE A 6 9.53 -1.89 -18.93
CA PHE A 6 9.45 -0.42 -18.96
C PHE A 6 10.75 0.29 -18.55
N TYR A 7 11.58 -0.30 -17.66
CA TYR A 7 12.80 0.38 -17.22
C TYR A 7 13.76 0.80 -18.36
N PRO A 8 13.90 0.06 -19.48
CA PRO A 8 14.75 0.52 -20.56
C PRO A 8 14.24 1.78 -21.28
N LEU A 9 12.94 2.08 -21.13
CA LEU A 9 12.31 3.27 -21.69
C LEU A 9 12.41 4.48 -20.77
N MET A 10 12.88 4.28 -19.53
CA MET A 10 13.08 5.36 -18.57
C MET A 10 14.45 6.00 -18.81
N SER A 11 14.50 7.33 -18.89
CA SER A 11 15.73 8.09 -18.79
C SER A 11 16.38 7.89 -17.41
N ASP A 12 17.62 8.31 -17.24
CA ASP A 12 18.24 8.35 -15.93
C ASP A 12 17.42 9.26 -15.02
N GLY A 13 17.07 8.75 -13.87
CA GLY A 13 16.07 9.32 -12.98
C GLY A 13 14.66 8.76 -13.26
N GLY A 14 13.72 9.16 -12.43
CA GLY A 14 12.32 8.73 -12.52
C GLY A 14 11.87 7.88 -11.34
N ALA A 15 10.59 7.48 -11.36
CA ALA A 15 10.01 6.71 -10.30
C ALA A 15 9.12 5.57 -10.82
N LEU A 16 9.24 4.41 -10.19
CA LEU A 16 8.31 3.28 -10.32
C LEU A 16 7.51 3.18 -9.02
N LEU A 17 6.20 3.08 -9.15
CA LEU A 17 5.30 2.94 -8.02
C LEU A 17 4.41 1.72 -8.19
N THR A 18 4.13 1.03 -7.08
CA THR A 18 3.16 -0.05 -7.05
C THR A 18 2.18 0.11 -5.89
N LEU A 19 1.05 -0.59 -5.97
CA LEU A 19 0.07 -0.64 -4.89
C LEU A 19 0.11 -2.01 -4.22
N SER A 20 0.31 -1.99 -2.90
CA SER A 20 0.27 -3.16 -2.02
C SER A 20 -0.92 -3.09 -1.08
N TYR A 21 -0.96 -4.03 -0.15
CA TYR A 21 -1.99 -4.14 0.87
C TYR A 21 -1.42 -4.85 2.11
N LEU A 22 -1.95 -4.53 3.28
CA LEU A 22 -1.51 -5.08 4.57
C LEU A 22 -1.39 -6.61 4.60
N GLY A 23 -2.16 -7.31 3.75
CA GLY A 23 -2.05 -8.75 3.57
C GLY A 23 -0.69 -9.27 3.07
N ALA A 24 0.23 -8.39 2.68
CA ALA A 24 1.63 -8.74 2.43
C ALA A 24 2.39 -9.10 3.71
N GLU A 25 2.03 -8.49 4.84
CA GLU A 25 2.72 -8.65 6.13
C GLU A 25 1.90 -9.43 7.16
N ARG A 26 0.58 -9.35 7.08
CA ARG A 26 -0.33 -9.98 8.04
C ARG A 26 -1.28 -10.94 7.35
N ALA A 27 -1.51 -12.09 7.97
CA ALA A 27 -2.54 -13.01 7.50
C ALA A 27 -3.93 -12.40 7.69
N LEU A 28 -4.63 -12.25 6.58
CA LEU A 28 -6.00 -11.72 6.58
C LEU A 28 -6.98 -12.84 6.16
N PRO A 29 -8.08 -13.03 6.90
CA PRO A 29 -9.08 -14.02 6.54
C PRO A 29 -9.58 -13.83 5.10
N GLY A 30 -9.60 -14.90 4.33
CA GLY A 30 -10.08 -14.88 2.94
C GLY A 30 -9.14 -14.27 1.89
N TYR A 31 -7.99 -13.71 2.29
CA TYR A 31 -7.06 -13.09 1.34
C TYR A 31 -6.21 -14.12 0.56
N ASN A 32 -6.05 -15.31 1.10
CA ASN A 32 -5.42 -16.49 0.46
C ASN A 32 -4.10 -16.19 -0.24
N VAL A 33 -3.96 -16.64 -1.50
CA VAL A 33 -2.75 -16.49 -2.33
C VAL A 33 -2.38 -15.03 -2.63
N MET A 34 -3.30 -14.10 -2.45
CA MET A 34 -3.01 -12.68 -2.63
C MET A 34 -2.03 -12.15 -1.59
N GLY A 35 -2.02 -12.70 -0.37
CA GLY A 35 -1.03 -12.37 0.66
C GLY A 35 0.40 -12.62 0.18
N PRO A 36 0.77 -13.88 -0.12
CA PRO A 36 2.08 -14.20 -0.70
C PRO A 36 2.41 -13.43 -1.98
N ALA A 37 1.43 -13.17 -2.86
CA ALA A 37 1.65 -12.38 -4.05
C ALA A 37 2.03 -10.93 -3.73
N LYS A 38 1.38 -10.29 -2.74
CA LYS A 38 1.70 -8.95 -2.28
C LYS A 38 3.04 -8.90 -1.53
N ALA A 39 3.36 -9.92 -0.73
CA ALA A 39 4.67 -10.03 -0.09
C ALA A 39 5.81 -10.13 -1.13
N SER A 40 5.61 -10.92 -2.17
CA SER A 40 6.54 -11.01 -3.30
C SER A 40 6.68 -9.69 -4.05
N LEU A 41 5.57 -8.94 -4.22
CA LEU A 41 5.58 -7.62 -4.83
C LEU A 41 6.41 -6.63 -4.01
N GLU A 42 6.23 -6.59 -2.70
CA GLU A 42 6.99 -5.72 -1.80
C GLU A 42 8.48 -6.09 -1.72
N ALA A 43 8.79 -7.38 -1.73
CA ALA A 43 10.18 -7.82 -1.91
C ALA A 43 10.76 -7.31 -3.23
N SER A 44 9.99 -7.39 -4.32
CA SER A 44 10.41 -6.90 -5.64
C SER A 44 10.67 -5.39 -5.65
N VAL A 45 9.92 -4.60 -4.88
CA VAL A 45 10.18 -3.15 -4.70
C VAL A 45 11.60 -2.93 -4.17
N ARG A 46 11.99 -3.64 -3.11
CA ARG A 46 13.33 -3.50 -2.49
C ARG A 46 14.45 -3.92 -3.46
N TYR A 47 14.32 -5.06 -4.11
CA TYR A 47 15.31 -5.54 -5.08
C TYR A 47 15.43 -4.62 -6.29
N MET A 48 14.31 -4.14 -6.83
CA MET A 48 14.32 -3.21 -7.96
C MET A 48 14.89 -1.84 -7.56
N ALA A 49 14.63 -1.37 -6.34
CA ALA A 49 15.22 -0.13 -5.84
C ALA A 49 16.76 -0.22 -5.77
N ALA A 50 17.29 -1.34 -5.29
CA ALA A 50 18.74 -1.58 -5.25
C ALA A 50 19.36 -1.68 -6.65
N GLU A 51 18.70 -2.37 -7.58
CA GLU A 51 19.16 -2.59 -8.95
C GLU A 51 19.11 -1.31 -9.81
N LEU A 52 18.05 -0.52 -9.68
CA LEU A 52 17.80 0.66 -10.52
C LEU A 52 18.31 1.97 -9.89
N GLY A 53 18.62 1.96 -8.60
CA GLY A 53 19.14 3.12 -7.86
C GLY A 53 20.38 3.76 -8.49
N PRO A 54 21.38 3.01 -8.98
CA PRO A 54 22.55 3.59 -9.68
C PRO A 54 22.20 4.44 -10.91
N ARG A 55 21.02 4.25 -11.49
CA ARG A 55 20.48 5.08 -12.57
C ARG A 55 19.58 6.22 -12.09
N GLY A 56 19.52 6.46 -10.79
CA GLY A 56 18.64 7.47 -10.20
C GLY A 56 17.14 7.12 -10.27
N ILE A 57 16.78 5.88 -10.59
CA ILE A 57 15.38 5.44 -10.67
C ILE A 57 14.95 4.95 -9.28
N ARG A 58 13.93 5.59 -8.73
CA ARG A 58 13.36 5.25 -7.42
C ARG A 58 12.23 4.24 -7.60
N VAL A 59 12.12 3.30 -6.67
CA VAL A 59 11.08 2.26 -6.69
C VAL A 59 10.43 2.17 -5.31
N ASN A 60 9.15 2.48 -5.23
CA ASN A 60 8.41 2.48 -3.96
C ASN A 60 7.05 1.80 -4.13
N GLY A 61 6.40 1.52 -3.02
CA GLY A 61 5.04 1.03 -2.97
C GLY A 61 4.17 1.84 -2.02
N VAL A 62 2.87 1.83 -2.26
CA VAL A 62 1.86 2.32 -1.32
C VAL A 62 1.03 1.13 -0.86
N SER A 63 1.02 0.86 0.43
CA SER A 63 0.10 -0.08 1.07
C SER A 63 -1.15 0.68 1.49
N ALA A 64 -2.19 0.61 0.67
CA ALA A 64 -3.44 1.32 0.91
C ALA A 64 -4.35 0.53 1.86
N GLY A 65 -5.10 1.23 2.69
CA GLY A 65 -6.24 0.65 3.41
C GLY A 65 -7.37 0.24 2.45
N PRO A 66 -8.43 -0.38 2.96
CA PRO A 66 -9.56 -0.75 2.11
C PRO A 66 -10.25 0.50 1.54
N ILE A 67 -10.38 0.53 0.22
CA ILE A 67 -10.96 1.65 -0.53
C ILE A 67 -12.20 1.19 -1.27
N LYS A 68 -13.26 2.00 -1.25
CA LYS A 68 -14.46 1.75 -2.05
C LYS A 68 -14.14 1.95 -3.53
N THR A 69 -14.06 0.85 -4.27
CA THR A 69 -13.90 0.86 -5.72
C THR A 69 -15.01 0.01 -6.35
N LEU A 70 -15.24 0.17 -7.65
CA LEU A 70 -16.18 -0.68 -8.38
C LEU A 70 -15.79 -2.16 -8.27
N ALA A 71 -14.50 -2.48 -8.33
CA ALA A 71 -14.01 -3.84 -8.16
C ALA A 71 -14.29 -4.39 -6.76
N ALA A 72 -14.15 -3.57 -5.72
CA ALA A 72 -14.41 -3.95 -4.35
C ALA A 72 -15.90 -4.15 -4.04
N ALA A 73 -16.81 -3.51 -4.78
CA ALA A 73 -18.25 -3.64 -4.60
C ALA A 73 -18.77 -5.08 -4.85
N GLY A 74 -18.03 -5.88 -5.62
CA GLY A 74 -18.35 -7.30 -5.88
C GLY A 74 -17.84 -8.28 -4.83
N ILE A 75 -17.09 -7.83 -3.82
CA ILE A 75 -16.52 -8.69 -2.77
C ILE A 75 -17.54 -8.88 -1.65
N SER A 76 -17.90 -10.14 -1.38
CA SER A 76 -18.79 -10.49 -0.25
C SER A 76 -18.15 -10.06 1.08
N GLY A 77 -18.95 -9.41 1.97
CA GLY A 77 -18.47 -8.95 3.27
C GLY A 77 -17.59 -7.68 3.23
N PHE A 78 -17.40 -7.06 2.06
CA PHE A 78 -16.57 -5.87 1.93
C PHE A 78 -17.05 -4.69 2.79
N ARG A 79 -18.36 -4.52 2.93
CA ARG A 79 -18.94 -3.46 3.79
C ARG A 79 -18.59 -3.68 5.26
N ASP A 80 -18.68 -4.92 5.74
CA ASP A 80 -18.37 -5.25 7.14
C ASP A 80 -16.88 -5.05 7.41
N MET A 81 -16.03 -5.40 6.45
CA MET A 81 -14.60 -5.13 6.52
C MET A 81 -14.29 -3.63 6.59
N LEU A 82 -14.98 -2.79 5.79
CA LEU A 82 -14.83 -1.34 5.85
C LEU A 82 -15.22 -0.77 7.22
N ASN A 83 -16.34 -1.23 7.78
CA ASN A 83 -16.81 -0.79 9.09
C ASN A 83 -15.80 -1.20 10.17
N ALA A 84 -15.41 -2.46 10.24
CA ALA A 84 -14.44 -2.96 11.19
C ALA A 84 -13.08 -2.23 11.09
N THR A 85 -12.62 -1.95 9.86
CA THR A 85 -11.36 -1.21 9.66
C THR A 85 -11.49 0.23 10.14
N SER A 86 -12.59 0.93 9.83
CA SER A 86 -12.78 2.31 10.28
C SER A 86 -12.89 2.43 11.80
N GLU A 87 -13.54 1.47 12.46
CA GLU A 87 -13.64 1.42 13.92
C GLU A 87 -12.30 1.14 14.60
N ALA A 88 -11.48 0.28 14.00
CA ALA A 88 -10.17 -0.08 14.53
C ALA A 88 -9.07 0.94 14.22
N SER A 89 -9.21 1.71 13.13
CA SER A 89 -8.17 2.66 12.71
C SER A 89 -8.01 3.82 13.71
N PRO A 90 -6.79 4.27 14.00
CA PRO A 90 -6.54 5.44 14.86
C PRO A 90 -7.32 6.69 14.44
N LEU A 91 -7.42 6.96 13.12
CA LEU A 91 -8.19 8.11 12.63
C LEU A 91 -9.71 7.87 12.57
N ARG A 92 -10.20 6.69 13.03
CA ARG A 92 -11.62 6.34 13.10
C ARG A 92 -12.38 6.48 11.77
N ARG A 93 -11.69 6.27 10.67
CA ARG A 93 -12.25 6.31 9.32
C ARG A 93 -11.45 5.42 8.37
N ASN A 94 -12.03 5.11 7.23
CA ASN A 94 -11.29 4.59 6.10
C ASN A 94 -10.59 5.71 5.34
N VAL A 95 -9.59 5.35 4.54
CA VAL A 95 -8.94 6.26 3.60
C VAL A 95 -9.74 6.39 2.31
N GLU A 96 -9.53 7.51 1.64
CA GLU A 96 -10.12 7.78 0.34
C GLU A 96 -9.12 7.61 -0.81
N PRO A 97 -9.58 7.32 -2.04
CA PRO A 97 -8.69 7.18 -3.19
C PRO A 97 -7.76 8.38 -3.40
N VAL A 98 -8.23 9.58 -3.12
CA VAL A 98 -7.44 10.81 -3.28
C VAL A 98 -6.25 10.86 -2.32
N GLU A 99 -6.36 10.30 -1.11
CA GLU A 99 -5.26 10.27 -0.14
C GLU A 99 -4.14 9.34 -0.61
N VAL A 100 -4.51 8.20 -1.19
CA VAL A 100 -3.56 7.28 -1.84
C VAL A 100 -2.94 7.95 -3.07
N GLY A 101 -3.75 8.65 -3.87
CA GLY A 101 -3.29 9.40 -5.04
C GLY A 101 -2.30 10.51 -4.68
N ASN A 102 -2.54 11.25 -3.61
CA ASN A 102 -1.63 12.30 -3.12
C ASN A 102 -0.28 11.71 -2.70
N THR A 103 -0.28 10.60 -1.97
CA THR A 103 0.95 9.89 -1.59
C THR A 103 1.68 9.36 -2.83
N ALA A 104 0.95 8.82 -3.80
CA ALA A 104 1.51 8.36 -5.06
C ALA A 104 2.17 9.52 -5.83
N ALA A 105 1.49 10.66 -5.93
CA ALA A 105 2.02 11.87 -6.57
C ALA A 105 3.29 12.37 -5.87
N PHE A 106 3.29 12.42 -4.54
CA PHE A 106 4.48 12.76 -3.75
C PHE A 106 5.64 11.80 -4.05
N LEU A 107 5.42 10.50 -3.99
CA LEU A 107 6.46 9.49 -4.22
C LEU A 107 6.99 9.52 -5.67
N CYS A 108 6.19 9.96 -6.63
CA CYS A 108 6.61 10.12 -8.02
C CYS A 108 7.28 11.48 -8.32
N SER A 109 7.22 12.43 -7.40
CA SER A 109 7.80 13.76 -7.56
C SER A 109 9.22 13.87 -6.99
N ASP A 110 9.90 14.98 -7.30
CA ASP A 110 11.23 15.29 -6.78
C ASP A 110 11.25 15.57 -5.26
N LEU A 111 10.08 15.83 -4.66
CA LEU A 111 9.94 15.95 -3.21
C LEU A 111 10.31 14.66 -2.48
N ALA A 112 10.22 13.52 -3.15
CA ALA A 112 10.59 12.20 -2.64
C ALA A 112 11.96 11.71 -3.16
N SER A 113 12.86 12.62 -3.57
CA SER A 113 14.15 12.27 -4.19
C SER A 113 15.05 11.37 -3.34
N GLY A 114 14.92 11.42 -2.03
CA GLY A 114 15.66 10.55 -1.10
C GLY A 114 14.93 9.27 -0.69
N ILE A 115 13.76 8.95 -1.28
CA ILE A 115 12.92 7.81 -0.88
C ILE A 115 12.92 6.75 -1.99
N THR A 116 13.46 5.57 -1.68
CA THR A 116 13.43 4.40 -2.57
C THR A 116 13.48 3.10 -1.76
N GLY A 117 12.83 2.06 -2.23
CA GLY A 117 12.75 0.76 -1.57
C GLY A 117 11.68 0.67 -0.48
N GLU A 118 10.86 1.72 -0.30
CA GLU A 118 9.91 1.84 0.80
C GLU A 118 8.50 1.43 0.40
N ILE A 119 7.76 0.93 1.41
CA ILE A 119 6.32 0.71 1.35
C ILE A 119 5.66 1.69 2.32
N ILE A 120 4.99 2.68 1.78
CA ILE A 120 4.32 3.71 2.57
C ILE A 120 2.87 3.31 2.83
N TYR A 121 2.47 3.30 4.10
CA TYR A 121 1.11 3.00 4.50
C TYR A 121 0.20 4.23 4.39
N VAL A 122 -0.92 4.04 3.71
CA VAL A 122 -2.01 5.02 3.62
C VAL A 122 -3.30 4.29 3.99
N ASP A 123 -3.53 4.13 5.30
CA ASP A 123 -4.58 3.28 5.86
C ASP A 123 -5.21 3.83 7.15
N ALA A 124 -5.12 5.11 7.37
CA ALA A 124 -5.60 5.78 8.59
C ALA A 124 -4.97 5.24 9.90
N GLY A 125 -3.77 4.64 9.78
CA GLY A 125 -3.02 4.07 10.90
C GLY A 125 -3.43 2.63 11.26
N TYR A 126 -4.28 1.98 10.47
CA TYR A 126 -4.76 0.63 10.77
C TYR A 126 -3.63 -0.39 10.97
N HIS A 127 -2.57 -0.33 10.18
CA HIS A 127 -1.45 -1.29 10.23
C HIS A 127 -0.70 -1.32 11.57
N ILE A 128 -0.70 -0.20 12.34
CA ILE A 128 0.02 -0.14 13.62
C ILE A 128 -0.74 -0.83 14.76
N GLN A 129 -2.01 -1.17 14.56
CA GLN A 129 -2.83 -1.78 15.59
C GLN A 129 -2.44 -3.24 15.82
N GLY A 130 -2.11 -3.57 17.06
CA GLY A 130 -1.82 -4.95 17.49
C GLY A 130 -3.09 -5.75 17.77
N MET A 131 -4.02 -5.15 18.51
CA MET A 131 -5.34 -5.72 18.78
C MET A 131 -6.40 -4.62 18.65
N PRO A 132 -7.61 -4.97 18.18
CA PRO A 132 -8.74 -4.05 18.26
C PRO A 132 -8.86 -3.56 19.71
N GLY A 133 -8.88 -2.25 19.91
CA GLY A 133 -9.06 -1.69 21.24
C GLY A 133 -10.35 -2.26 21.85
N ALA A 134 -10.28 -2.80 23.06
CA ALA A 134 -11.47 -3.00 23.84
C ALA A 134 -12.06 -1.59 24.07
N GLU A 135 -13.12 -1.26 23.34
CA GLU A 135 -13.84 -0.06 23.66
C GLU A 135 -14.22 -0.16 25.15
N SER A 136 -13.73 0.78 25.96
CA SER A 136 -14.32 1.03 27.25
C SER A 136 -15.77 1.39 26.95
N ARG A 137 -16.68 0.41 27.03
CA ARG A 137 -18.10 0.69 27.14
C ARG A 137 -18.22 1.55 28.37
N SER A 138 -18.24 2.86 28.16
CA SER A 138 -18.65 3.78 29.24
C SER A 138 -20.04 3.36 29.69
N PRO A 139 -20.26 3.24 30.99
CA PRO A 139 -21.54 2.82 31.56
C PRO A 139 -22.67 3.77 31.20
#